data_162613ff27f0cd8c3901a6d79dda24b5
#
_entry.id   162613ff27f0cd8c3901a6d79dda24b5
#
_cell.length_a   1.000
_cell.length_b   1.000
_cell.length_c   1.000
_cell.angle_alpha   90.00
_cell.angle_beta   90.00
_cell.angle_gamma   90.00
#
_symmetry.space_group_name_H-M   'P 1'
#
loop_
_entity.id
_entity.type
_entity.pdbx_description
1 polymer ?
#
loop_
_entity_poly.entity_id
_entity_poly.type
_entity_poly.pdbx_seq_one_letter_code
_entity_poly.pdbx_strand_id
1 'polypeptide(L)'
;MGHRPGSAATAAFLAIWFAGCTTAGPGTQATATIAAETSQAGRLIFLAEDIAGRGETQTALALYDRAGEIAGAEAALHARLGDAYLRLGENERAERAYSAALRLKPADAAVLLGLGSAKLRKGETAQALALIAKAAPQVGSAAAYNRLGVAHTLAGGFAEAEAAYRKALALDGRDLDIKTNLALVAALARRDGEAQALIAEVVAQPTAEERHVRARVLVLALTGKGPEARKTAHRGLGQGDVDKLLSQARTIATSGDARAKGAALGAVMI
;
A
#
# COMPACT_ATOMS: atom_id res chain seq x y z
N MET A 1 62.89 -29.11 -59.93
CA MET A 1 61.61 -28.52 -60.39
C MET A 1 60.48 -29.06 -59.55
N GLY A 2 60.01 -28.25 -58.65
CA GLY A 2 59.10 -28.68 -57.62
C GLY A 2 57.68 -28.37 -57.96
N HIS A 3 56.81 -29.25 -57.57
CA HIS A 3 55.38 -28.96 -57.39
C HIS A 3 54.90 -29.48 -56.06
N ARG A 4 54.47 -28.56 -55.20
CA ARG A 4 53.73 -28.83 -54.01
C ARG A 4 52.23 -28.93 -54.32
N PRO A 5 51.48 -29.88 -53.76
CA PRO A 5 50.05 -29.70 -53.65
C PRO A 5 49.68 -29.21 -52.22
N GLY A 6 48.75 -28.30 -52.19
CA GLY A 6 48.22 -27.66 -50.97
C GLY A 6 47.30 -28.56 -50.20
N SER A 7 47.43 -28.48 -48.91
CA SER A 7 46.52 -29.07 -47.91
C SER A 7 45.23 -28.28 -47.78
N ALA A 8 44.11 -28.92 -48.01
CA ALA A 8 42.77 -28.37 -47.73
C ALA A 8 42.49 -28.52 -46.23
N ALA A 9 42.37 -27.38 -45.55
CA ALA A 9 41.87 -27.31 -44.17
C ALA A 9 40.36 -27.34 -44.15
N THR A 10 39.78 -28.41 -43.63
CA THR A 10 38.37 -28.52 -43.32
C THR A 10 38.05 -27.70 -42.07
N ALA A 11 37.36 -26.57 -42.25
CA ALA A 11 36.79 -25.79 -41.18
C ALA A 11 35.53 -26.44 -40.62
N ALA A 12 35.60 -26.95 -39.43
CA ALA A 12 34.43 -27.41 -38.66
C ALA A 12 33.67 -26.20 -38.11
N PHE A 13 32.46 -25.95 -38.63
CA PHE A 13 31.53 -24.97 -38.06
C PHE A 13 30.93 -25.51 -36.77
N LEU A 14 31.36 -25.01 -35.64
CA LEU A 14 30.67 -25.16 -34.35
C LEU A 14 29.48 -24.20 -34.33
N ALA A 15 28.27 -24.70 -34.50
CA ALA A 15 27.04 -23.95 -34.29
C ALA A 15 26.82 -23.77 -32.77
N ILE A 16 27.19 -22.60 -32.24
CA ILE A 16 26.85 -22.22 -30.87
C ILE A 16 25.40 -21.75 -30.87
N TRP A 17 24.52 -22.56 -30.31
CA TRP A 17 23.14 -22.13 -30.01
C TRP A 17 23.18 -21.16 -28.83
N PHE A 18 23.07 -19.87 -29.11
CA PHE A 18 22.71 -18.89 -28.09
C PHE A 18 21.25 -19.03 -27.75
N ALA A 19 20.95 -19.67 -26.64
CA ALA A 19 19.66 -19.53 -26.00
C ALA A 19 19.58 -18.05 -25.51
N GLY A 20 18.93 -17.23 -26.30
CA GLY A 20 18.66 -15.83 -25.94
C GLY A 20 17.65 -15.77 -24.80
N CYS A 21 18.12 -15.70 -23.55
CA CYS A 21 17.34 -15.10 -22.49
C CYS A 21 17.20 -13.61 -22.82
N THR A 22 16.10 -13.21 -23.42
CA THR A 22 15.72 -11.81 -23.53
C THR A 22 15.30 -11.33 -22.14
N THR A 23 16.28 -10.95 -21.32
CA THR A 23 16.03 -10.06 -20.19
C THR A 23 15.59 -8.73 -20.80
N ALA A 24 14.32 -8.37 -20.62
CA ALA A 24 13.82 -7.05 -20.99
C ALA A 24 14.65 -6.02 -20.23
N GLY A 25 15.55 -5.32 -20.94
CA GLY A 25 16.39 -4.30 -20.35
C GLY A 25 15.56 -3.08 -19.93
N PRO A 26 16.10 -2.17 -19.09
CA PRO A 26 15.40 -0.98 -18.61
C PRO A 26 14.84 -0.09 -19.72
N GLY A 27 15.36 -0.16 -20.94
CA GLY A 27 14.85 0.57 -22.11
C GLY A 27 13.48 0.10 -22.60
N THR A 28 13.16 -1.20 -22.50
CA THR A 28 11.86 -1.74 -22.94
C THR A 28 10.73 -1.36 -22.00
N GLN A 29 10.98 -1.19 -20.72
CA GLN A 29 9.98 -0.72 -19.77
C GLN A 29 9.68 0.77 -19.96
N ALA A 30 10.69 1.60 -20.16
CA ALA A 30 10.52 3.03 -20.42
C ALA A 30 9.71 3.30 -21.70
N THR A 31 10.01 2.59 -22.81
CA THR A 31 9.25 2.73 -24.06
C THR A 31 7.81 2.27 -23.95
N ALA A 32 7.53 1.17 -23.20
CA ALA A 32 6.17 0.70 -22.94
C ALA A 32 5.39 1.72 -22.09
N THR A 33 6.02 2.35 -21.11
CA THR A 33 5.38 3.38 -20.27
C THR A 33 5.04 4.62 -21.08
N ILE A 34 5.96 5.12 -21.92
CA ILE A 34 5.72 6.27 -22.80
C ILE A 34 4.59 5.97 -23.81
N ALA A 35 4.58 4.78 -24.40
CA ALA A 35 3.52 4.38 -25.33
C ALA A 35 2.14 4.33 -24.63
N ALA A 36 2.07 3.81 -23.42
CA ALA A 36 0.85 3.79 -22.62
C ALA A 36 0.35 5.20 -22.27
N GLU A 37 1.24 6.12 -21.89
CA GLU A 37 0.90 7.51 -21.58
C GLU A 37 0.40 8.28 -22.81
N THR A 38 0.92 7.99 -24.00
CA THR A 38 0.50 8.63 -25.26
C THR A 38 -0.74 8.00 -25.90
N SER A 39 -1.15 6.83 -25.41
CA SER A 39 -2.37 6.17 -25.90
C SER A 39 -3.63 7.00 -25.59
N GLN A 40 -4.74 6.73 -26.27
CA GLN A 40 -6.00 7.39 -25.99
C GLN A 40 -6.45 7.16 -24.56
N ALA A 41 -6.33 5.93 -24.04
CA ALA A 41 -6.63 5.59 -22.67
C ALA A 41 -5.73 6.35 -21.67
N GLY A 42 -4.42 6.43 -21.94
CA GLY A 42 -3.48 7.18 -21.13
C GLY A 42 -3.80 8.66 -21.02
N ARG A 43 -4.20 9.29 -22.13
CA ARG A 43 -4.65 10.69 -22.13
C ARG A 43 -5.93 10.92 -21.34
N LEU A 44 -6.90 9.99 -21.41
CA LEU A 44 -8.12 10.06 -20.60
C LEU A 44 -7.81 9.92 -19.12
N ILE A 45 -6.89 9.01 -18.72
CA ILE A 45 -6.46 8.87 -17.33
C ILE A 45 -5.81 10.17 -16.83
N PHE A 46 -4.91 10.76 -17.62
CA PHE A 46 -4.27 12.02 -17.27
C PHE A 46 -5.28 13.15 -17.06
N LEU A 47 -6.25 13.31 -17.98
CA LEU A 47 -7.32 14.29 -17.85
C LEU A 47 -8.17 14.03 -16.60
N ALA A 48 -8.52 12.77 -16.35
CA ALA A 48 -9.31 12.39 -15.18
C ALA A 48 -8.57 12.67 -13.86
N GLU A 49 -7.24 12.51 -13.81
CA GLU A 49 -6.42 12.85 -12.65
C GLU A 49 -6.43 14.36 -12.35
N ASP A 50 -6.34 15.22 -13.38
CA ASP A 50 -6.45 16.66 -13.23
C ASP A 50 -7.83 17.07 -12.72
N ILE A 51 -8.90 16.52 -13.30
CA ILE A 51 -10.29 16.77 -12.90
C ILE A 51 -10.55 16.28 -11.45
N ALA A 52 -10.05 15.10 -11.09
CA ALA A 52 -10.14 14.59 -9.73
C ALA A 52 -9.40 15.49 -8.72
N GLY A 53 -8.25 16.04 -9.12
CA GLY A 53 -7.48 17.00 -8.32
C GLY A 53 -8.24 18.31 -8.04
N ARG A 54 -9.21 18.67 -8.88
CA ARG A 54 -10.14 19.80 -8.67
C ARG A 54 -11.37 19.45 -7.84
N GLY A 55 -11.50 18.19 -7.40
CA GLY A 55 -12.64 17.72 -6.62
C GLY A 55 -13.85 17.27 -7.45
N GLU A 56 -13.76 17.28 -8.77
CA GLU A 56 -14.83 16.87 -9.68
C GLU A 56 -14.87 15.34 -9.84
N THR A 57 -15.09 14.64 -8.72
CA THR A 57 -14.95 13.19 -8.62
C THR A 57 -15.82 12.42 -9.63
N GLN A 58 -17.06 12.81 -9.84
CA GLN A 58 -17.96 12.08 -10.75
C GLN A 58 -17.53 12.18 -12.22
N THR A 59 -17.10 13.37 -12.64
CA THR A 59 -16.55 13.57 -13.99
C THR A 59 -15.28 12.75 -14.20
N ALA A 60 -14.38 12.74 -13.20
CA ALA A 60 -13.16 11.95 -13.23
C ALA A 60 -13.46 10.45 -13.33
N LEU A 61 -14.43 9.94 -12.56
CA LEU A 61 -14.85 8.53 -12.61
C LEU A 61 -15.35 8.13 -13.99
N ALA A 62 -16.16 8.97 -14.64
CA ALA A 62 -16.65 8.69 -16.00
C ALA A 62 -15.50 8.58 -17.02
N LEU A 63 -14.47 9.43 -16.89
CA LEU A 63 -13.29 9.38 -17.75
C LEU A 63 -12.42 8.15 -17.46
N TYR A 64 -12.24 7.77 -16.19
CA TYR A 64 -11.54 6.53 -15.84
C TYR A 64 -12.26 5.29 -16.35
N ASP A 65 -13.60 5.23 -16.23
CA ASP A 65 -14.40 4.13 -16.78
C ASP A 65 -14.19 4.02 -18.30
N ARG A 66 -14.27 5.17 -19.00
CA ARG A 66 -14.02 5.21 -20.45
C ARG A 66 -12.60 4.80 -20.82
N ALA A 67 -11.61 5.23 -20.04
CA ALA A 67 -10.23 4.78 -20.23
C ALA A 67 -10.10 3.26 -20.07
N GLY A 68 -10.76 2.68 -19.07
CA GLY A 68 -10.77 1.24 -18.81
C GLY A 68 -11.36 0.41 -19.96
N GLU A 69 -12.41 0.90 -20.61
CA GLU A 69 -13.03 0.25 -21.77
C GLU A 69 -12.07 0.13 -22.97
N ILE A 70 -11.19 1.12 -23.15
CA ILE A 70 -10.27 1.21 -24.29
C ILE A 70 -8.81 0.89 -23.96
N ALA A 71 -8.50 0.57 -22.69
CA ALA A 71 -7.13 0.27 -22.24
C ALA A 71 -6.53 -1.01 -22.88
N GLY A 72 -7.39 -1.89 -23.41
CA GLY A 72 -6.94 -3.11 -24.11
C GLY A 72 -6.05 -4.01 -23.26
N ALA A 73 -4.96 -4.51 -23.85
CA ALA A 73 -4.00 -5.40 -23.20
C ALA A 73 -2.81 -4.66 -22.55
N GLU A 74 -3.02 -3.44 -22.07
CA GLU A 74 -1.97 -2.63 -21.44
C GLU A 74 -2.02 -2.73 -19.90
N ALA A 75 -1.26 -3.66 -19.32
CA ALA A 75 -1.24 -3.90 -17.87
C ALA A 75 -0.97 -2.62 -17.05
N ALA A 76 -0.09 -1.75 -17.54
CA ALA A 76 0.25 -0.49 -16.86
C ALA A 76 -0.95 0.47 -16.74
N LEU A 77 -1.80 0.56 -17.78
CA LEU A 77 -3.00 1.39 -17.73
C LEU A 77 -4.02 0.83 -16.74
N HIS A 78 -4.24 -0.48 -16.73
CA HIS A 78 -5.12 -1.11 -15.75
C HIS A 78 -4.61 -0.93 -14.30
N ALA A 79 -3.29 -1.00 -14.08
CA ALA A 79 -2.69 -0.72 -12.77
C ALA A 79 -2.94 0.74 -12.35
N ARG A 80 -2.69 1.70 -13.25
CA ARG A 80 -2.92 3.13 -12.99
C ARG A 80 -4.41 3.45 -12.72
N LEU A 81 -5.32 2.81 -13.43
CA LEU A 81 -6.76 2.88 -13.14
C LEU A 81 -7.08 2.34 -11.75
N GLY A 82 -6.48 1.20 -11.36
CA GLY A 82 -6.60 0.64 -10.02
C GLY A 82 -6.19 1.63 -8.94
N ASP A 83 -5.03 2.28 -9.11
CA ASP A 83 -4.53 3.32 -8.19
C ASP A 83 -5.48 4.52 -8.13
N ALA A 84 -6.02 4.96 -9.27
CA ALA A 84 -6.94 6.08 -9.35
C ALA A 84 -8.25 5.79 -8.62
N TYR A 85 -8.86 4.64 -8.89
CA TYR A 85 -10.08 4.22 -8.21
C TYR A 85 -9.86 4.04 -6.70
N LEU A 86 -8.70 3.47 -6.29
CA LEU A 86 -8.39 3.29 -4.88
C LEU A 86 -8.25 4.64 -4.15
N ARG A 87 -7.66 5.66 -4.78
CA ARG A 87 -7.60 7.03 -4.22
C ARG A 87 -8.98 7.65 -4.03
N LEU A 88 -9.92 7.37 -4.94
CA LEU A 88 -11.29 7.87 -4.86
C LEU A 88 -12.21 7.02 -3.97
N GLY A 89 -11.70 5.95 -3.35
CA GLY A 89 -12.50 5.06 -2.48
C GLY A 89 -13.35 4.04 -3.25
N GLU A 90 -13.21 3.96 -4.56
CA GLU A 90 -13.95 3.04 -5.45
C GLU A 90 -13.30 1.65 -5.44
N ASN A 91 -13.41 0.97 -4.29
CA ASN A 91 -12.66 -0.25 -4.00
C ASN A 91 -12.98 -1.40 -4.98
N GLU A 92 -14.25 -1.57 -5.40
CA GLU A 92 -14.67 -2.57 -6.36
C GLU A 92 -14.11 -2.31 -7.76
N ARG A 93 -14.10 -1.03 -8.18
CA ARG A 93 -13.49 -0.64 -9.46
C ARG A 93 -11.98 -0.84 -9.43
N ALA A 94 -11.32 -0.48 -8.31
CA ALA A 94 -9.90 -0.72 -8.10
C ALA A 94 -9.56 -2.22 -8.19
N GLU A 95 -10.32 -3.08 -7.52
CA GLU A 95 -10.14 -4.53 -7.57
C GLU A 95 -10.26 -5.07 -9.00
N ARG A 96 -11.27 -4.64 -9.77
CA ARG A 96 -11.42 -5.06 -11.17
C ARG A 96 -10.25 -4.61 -12.04
N ALA A 97 -9.80 -3.38 -11.88
CA ALA A 97 -8.69 -2.83 -12.64
C ALA A 97 -7.35 -3.54 -12.32
N TYR A 98 -7.02 -3.73 -11.04
CA TYR A 98 -5.84 -4.50 -10.65
C TYR A 98 -5.90 -5.97 -11.11
N SER A 99 -7.09 -6.58 -11.05
CA SER A 99 -7.27 -7.95 -11.55
C SER A 99 -7.05 -8.02 -13.05
N ALA A 100 -7.47 -7.01 -13.81
CA ALA A 100 -7.17 -6.92 -15.26
C ALA A 100 -5.66 -6.78 -15.50
N ALA A 101 -4.96 -5.95 -14.74
CA ALA A 101 -3.51 -5.82 -14.82
C ALA A 101 -2.80 -7.15 -14.52
N LEU A 102 -3.23 -7.88 -13.49
CA LEU A 102 -2.64 -9.17 -13.11
C LEU A 102 -2.92 -10.29 -14.10
N ARG A 103 -4.04 -10.27 -14.85
CA ARG A 103 -4.23 -11.21 -15.96
C ARG A 103 -3.17 -11.04 -17.05
N LEU A 104 -2.67 -9.83 -17.24
CA LEU A 104 -1.64 -9.50 -18.23
C LEU A 104 -0.22 -9.69 -17.67
N LYS A 105 -0.03 -9.39 -16.38
CA LYS A 105 1.24 -9.53 -15.64
C LYS A 105 1.00 -10.16 -14.25
N PRO A 106 0.92 -11.49 -14.14
CA PRO A 106 0.49 -12.17 -12.90
C PRO A 106 1.39 -12.00 -11.68
N ALA A 107 2.65 -11.60 -11.86
CA ALA A 107 3.63 -11.47 -10.78
C ALA A 107 4.02 -10.02 -10.47
N ASP A 108 3.26 -9.03 -10.96
CA ASP A 108 3.56 -7.62 -10.69
C ASP A 108 3.30 -7.30 -9.21
N ALA A 109 4.39 -7.13 -8.46
CA ALA A 109 4.33 -6.93 -7.01
C ALA A 109 3.64 -5.62 -6.61
N ALA A 110 3.79 -4.56 -7.41
CA ALA A 110 3.11 -3.29 -7.13
C ALA A 110 1.59 -3.44 -7.29
N VAL A 111 1.16 -4.15 -8.34
CA VAL A 111 -0.26 -4.43 -8.60
C VAL A 111 -0.84 -5.37 -7.53
N LEU A 112 -0.11 -6.40 -7.12
CA LEU A 112 -0.52 -7.28 -6.01
C LEU A 112 -0.71 -6.49 -4.71
N LEU A 113 0.20 -5.53 -4.43
CA LEU A 113 0.10 -4.65 -3.27
C LEU A 113 -1.12 -3.73 -3.35
N GLY A 114 -1.40 -3.17 -4.53
CA GLY A 114 -2.59 -2.36 -4.82
C GLY A 114 -3.88 -3.16 -4.62
N LEU A 115 -3.96 -4.36 -5.21
CA LEU A 115 -5.11 -5.27 -5.06
C LEU A 115 -5.33 -5.64 -3.59
N GLY A 116 -4.25 -5.96 -2.87
CA GLY A 116 -4.32 -6.25 -1.44
C GLY A 116 -4.87 -5.05 -0.65
N SER A 117 -4.48 -3.82 -1.02
CA SER A 117 -4.99 -2.60 -0.38
C SER A 117 -6.48 -2.38 -0.65
N ALA A 118 -6.96 -2.63 -1.89
CA ALA A 118 -8.38 -2.57 -2.22
C ALA A 118 -9.19 -3.59 -1.39
N LYS A 119 -8.67 -4.82 -1.27
CA LYS A 119 -9.29 -5.88 -0.45
C LYS A 119 -9.31 -5.55 1.04
N LEU A 120 -8.28 -4.90 1.59
CA LEU A 120 -8.30 -4.42 2.98
C LEU A 120 -9.46 -3.44 3.22
N ARG A 121 -9.63 -2.47 2.32
CA ARG A 121 -10.72 -1.49 2.42
C ARG A 121 -12.11 -2.11 2.29
N LYS A 122 -12.22 -3.25 1.61
CA LYS A 122 -13.45 -4.05 1.54
C LYS A 122 -13.66 -4.98 2.75
N GLY A 123 -12.71 -5.01 3.70
CA GLY A 123 -12.77 -5.92 4.86
C GLY A 123 -12.35 -7.36 4.54
N GLU A 124 -11.87 -7.66 3.35
CA GLU A 124 -11.41 -8.99 2.92
C GLU A 124 -9.99 -9.29 3.45
N THR A 125 -9.81 -9.15 4.77
CA THR A 125 -8.51 -9.10 5.44
C THR A 125 -7.62 -10.31 5.15
N ALA A 126 -8.16 -11.54 5.12
CA ALA A 126 -7.36 -12.74 4.89
C ALA A 126 -6.77 -12.78 3.48
N GLN A 127 -7.57 -12.45 2.46
CA GLN A 127 -7.13 -12.40 1.07
C GLN A 127 -6.11 -11.26 0.86
N ALA A 128 -6.39 -10.11 1.44
CA ALA A 128 -5.52 -8.95 1.40
C ALA A 128 -4.14 -9.25 2.01
N LEU A 129 -4.12 -9.86 3.19
CA LEU A 129 -2.87 -10.23 3.87
C LEU A 129 -2.03 -11.18 3.00
N ALA A 130 -2.63 -12.18 2.38
CA ALA A 130 -1.92 -13.12 1.51
C ALA A 130 -1.24 -12.40 0.31
N LEU A 131 -1.94 -11.45 -0.31
CA LEU A 131 -1.42 -10.65 -1.42
C LEU A 131 -0.30 -9.70 -0.98
N ILE A 132 -0.53 -8.94 0.10
CA ILE A 132 0.41 -7.94 0.61
C ILE A 132 1.67 -8.62 1.17
N ALA A 133 1.54 -9.74 1.89
CA ALA A 133 2.69 -10.47 2.41
C ALA A 133 3.62 -11.00 1.30
N LYS A 134 3.04 -11.41 0.16
CA LYS A 134 3.79 -11.80 -1.03
C LYS A 134 4.47 -10.60 -1.71
N ALA A 135 3.78 -9.48 -1.78
CA ALA A 135 4.19 -8.30 -2.56
C ALA A 135 5.19 -7.39 -1.80
N ALA A 136 4.97 -7.15 -0.52
CA ALA A 136 5.72 -6.15 0.24
C ALA A 136 7.23 -6.36 0.24
N PRO A 137 7.78 -7.60 0.40
CA PRO A 137 9.22 -7.83 0.30
C PRO A 137 9.81 -7.56 -1.08
N GLN A 138 9.03 -7.76 -2.14
CA GLN A 138 9.47 -7.54 -3.53
C GLN A 138 9.47 -6.05 -3.87
N VAL A 139 8.47 -5.28 -3.41
CA VAL A 139 8.42 -3.83 -3.57
C VAL A 139 9.48 -3.15 -2.71
N GLY A 140 9.74 -3.63 -1.50
CA GLY A 140 10.85 -3.21 -0.64
C GLY A 140 10.76 -1.77 -0.11
N SER A 141 9.59 -1.09 -0.19
CA SER A 141 9.42 0.30 0.26
C SER A 141 8.82 0.39 1.66
N ALA A 142 9.03 1.53 2.33
CA ALA A 142 8.41 1.83 3.63
C ALA A 142 6.88 1.72 3.55
N ALA A 143 6.27 2.28 2.50
CA ALA A 143 4.84 2.21 2.27
C ALA A 143 4.33 0.77 2.11
N ALA A 144 5.09 -0.12 1.45
CA ALA A 144 4.72 -1.52 1.29
C ALA A 144 4.74 -2.27 2.63
N TYR A 145 5.78 -2.07 3.45
CA TYR A 145 5.84 -2.67 4.78
C TYR A 145 4.82 -2.05 5.75
N ASN A 146 4.49 -0.76 5.62
CA ASN A 146 3.39 -0.16 6.38
C ASN A 146 2.05 -0.85 6.05
N ARG A 147 1.74 -1.07 4.78
CA ARG A 147 0.54 -1.82 4.36
C ARG A 147 0.52 -3.25 4.91
N LEU A 148 1.69 -3.91 4.93
CA LEU A 148 1.82 -5.24 5.55
C LEU A 148 1.52 -5.18 7.05
N GLY A 149 2.03 -4.18 7.76
CA GLY A 149 1.74 -3.93 9.16
C GLY A 149 0.24 -3.72 9.42
N VAL A 150 -0.42 -2.89 8.59
CA VAL A 150 -1.88 -2.68 8.67
C VAL A 150 -2.64 -4.00 8.45
N ALA A 151 -2.26 -4.79 7.44
CA ALA A 151 -2.91 -6.07 7.15
C ALA A 151 -2.80 -7.06 8.32
N HIS A 152 -1.61 -7.17 8.93
CA HIS A 152 -1.40 -7.98 10.12
C HIS A 152 -2.18 -7.44 11.33
N THR A 153 -2.23 -6.11 11.53
CA THR A 153 -3.02 -5.50 12.62
C THR A 153 -4.48 -5.90 12.53
N LEU A 154 -5.09 -5.77 11.33
CA LEU A 154 -6.48 -6.12 11.08
C LEU A 154 -6.75 -7.64 11.22
N ALA A 155 -5.76 -8.46 10.95
CA ALA A 155 -5.80 -9.90 11.16
C ALA A 155 -5.58 -10.32 12.62
N GLY A 156 -5.17 -9.41 13.51
CA GLY A 156 -4.85 -9.68 14.92
C GLY A 156 -3.42 -10.19 15.16
N GLY A 157 -2.57 -10.21 14.14
CA GLY A 157 -1.17 -10.58 14.22
C GLY A 157 -0.30 -9.40 14.68
N PHE A 158 -0.40 -9.01 15.96
CA PHE A 158 0.24 -7.79 16.45
C PHE A 158 1.77 -7.86 16.46
N ALA A 159 2.36 -9.05 16.67
CA ALA A 159 3.81 -9.23 16.60
C ALA A 159 4.36 -9.08 15.19
N GLU A 160 3.67 -9.65 14.20
CA GLU A 160 4.00 -9.53 12.77
C GLU A 160 3.77 -8.11 12.27
N ALA A 161 2.71 -7.45 12.74
CA ALA A 161 2.43 -6.05 12.43
C ALA A 161 3.57 -5.15 12.90
N GLU A 162 4.00 -5.33 14.15
CA GLU A 162 5.14 -4.60 14.70
C GLU A 162 6.42 -4.80 13.90
N ALA A 163 6.76 -6.04 13.56
CA ALA A 163 7.93 -6.35 12.76
C ALA A 163 7.87 -5.63 11.40
N ALA A 164 6.70 -5.60 10.75
CA ALA A 164 6.48 -4.90 9.51
C ALA A 164 6.62 -3.37 9.65
N TYR A 165 6.02 -2.77 10.69
CA TYR A 165 6.16 -1.33 10.94
C TYR A 165 7.59 -0.92 11.30
N ARG A 166 8.31 -1.71 12.09
CA ARG A 166 9.73 -1.45 12.38
C ARG A 166 10.58 -1.51 11.12
N LYS A 167 10.29 -2.45 10.22
CA LYS A 167 10.97 -2.52 8.92
C LYS A 167 10.63 -1.31 8.05
N ALA A 168 9.39 -0.86 8.06
CA ALA A 168 8.99 0.38 7.38
C ALA A 168 9.73 1.61 7.93
N LEU A 169 9.82 1.75 9.27
CA LEU A 169 10.57 2.83 9.92
C LEU A 169 12.08 2.77 9.69
N ALA A 170 12.65 1.58 9.50
CA ALA A 170 14.06 1.46 9.12
C ALA A 170 14.34 2.01 7.71
N LEU A 171 13.32 2.02 6.83
CA LEU A 171 13.39 2.60 5.47
C LEU A 171 13.01 4.09 5.45
N ASP A 172 12.06 4.49 6.28
CA ASP A 172 11.64 5.89 6.46
C ASP A 172 11.34 6.17 7.94
N GLY A 173 12.36 6.55 8.68
CA GLY A 173 12.27 6.82 10.12
C GLY A 173 11.51 8.10 10.50
N ARG A 174 11.14 8.93 9.52
CA ARG A 174 10.44 10.21 9.75
C ARG A 174 8.93 10.13 9.53
N ASP A 175 8.45 9.04 8.96
CA ASP A 175 7.02 8.86 8.68
C ASP A 175 6.23 8.76 10.00
N LEU A 176 5.41 9.77 10.25
CA LEU A 176 4.59 9.87 11.47
C LEU A 176 3.41 8.89 11.44
N ASP A 177 2.88 8.56 10.28
CA ASP A 177 1.78 7.59 10.17
C ASP A 177 2.26 6.19 10.53
N ILE A 178 3.46 5.80 10.10
CA ILE A 178 4.06 4.50 10.47
C ILE A 178 4.34 4.44 11.98
N LYS A 179 4.89 5.52 12.58
CA LYS A 179 5.08 5.60 14.04
C LYS A 179 3.76 5.53 14.80
N THR A 180 2.74 6.18 14.29
CA THR A 180 1.39 6.15 14.85
C THR A 180 0.80 4.74 14.84
N ASN A 181 0.91 4.04 13.71
CA ASN A 181 0.46 2.65 13.57
C ASN A 181 1.20 1.73 14.54
N LEU A 182 2.51 1.90 14.68
CA LEU A 182 3.32 1.16 15.65
C LEU A 182 2.87 1.43 17.10
N ALA A 183 2.58 2.69 17.45
CA ALA A 183 2.07 3.05 18.78
C ALA A 183 0.73 2.38 19.09
N LEU A 184 -0.19 2.35 18.12
CA LEU A 184 -1.49 1.69 18.26
C LEU A 184 -1.35 0.18 18.47
N VAL A 185 -0.48 -0.47 17.68
CA VAL A 185 -0.19 -1.91 17.84
C VAL A 185 0.48 -2.21 19.18
N ALA A 186 1.41 -1.38 19.63
CA ALA A 186 2.03 -1.52 20.95
C ALA A 186 0.98 -1.43 22.08
N ALA A 187 0.00 -0.52 21.98
CA ALA A 187 -1.10 -0.42 22.92
C ALA A 187 -1.99 -1.69 22.93
N LEU A 188 -2.31 -2.23 21.75
CA LEU A 188 -3.07 -3.48 21.62
C LEU A 188 -2.31 -4.69 22.17
N ALA A 189 -0.96 -4.69 22.02
CA ALA A 189 -0.06 -5.71 22.55
C ALA A 189 0.28 -5.52 24.03
N ARG A 190 -0.36 -4.54 24.72
CA ARG A 190 -0.16 -4.22 26.16
C ARG A 190 1.24 -3.74 26.50
N ARG A 191 1.95 -3.15 25.54
CA ARG A 191 3.22 -2.46 25.76
C ARG A 191 2.97 -0.98 25.98
N ASP A 192 2.28 -0.70 27.06
CA ASP A 192 1.68 0.60 27.36
C ASP A 192 2.72 1.74 27.39
N GLY A 193 3.89 1.53 28.00
CA GLY A 193 4.97 2.53 28.06
C GLY A 193 5.54 2.88 26.68
N GLU A 194 5.78 1.87 25.83
CA GLU A 194 6.26 2.06 24.47
C GLU A 194 5.23 2.80 23.61
N ALA A 195 3.96 2.39 23.70
CA ALA A 195 2.86 3.03 22.97
C ALA A 195 2.76 4.52 23.30
N GLN A 196 2.82 4.87 24.59
CA GLN A 196 2.77 6.25 25.07
C GLN A 196 3.98 7.08 24.62
N ALA A 197 5.19 6.50 24.65
CA ALA A 197 6.40 7.18 24.20
C ALA A 197 6.35 7.49 22.70
N LEU A 198 6.03 6.48 21.87
CA LEU A 198 5.92 6.63 20.42
C LEU A 198 4.90 7.72 20.03
N ILE A 199 3.69 7.67 20.61
CA ILE A 199 2.65 8.64 20.23
C ILE A 199 2.97 10.05 20.77
N ALA A 200 3.70 10.17 21.87
CA ALA A 200 4.18 11.46 22.37
C ALA A 200 5.20 12.08 21.42
N GLU A 201 6.13 11.29 20.89
CA GLU A 201 7.08 11.75 19.86
C GLU A 201 6.35 12.24 18.60
N VAL A 202 5.33 11.50 18.15
CA VAL A 202 4.55 11.85 16.94
C VAL A 202 3.89 13.21 17.12
N VAL A 203 3.13 13.41 18.19
CA VAL A 203 2.37 14.66 18.38
C VAL A 203 3.23 15.85 18.81
N ALA A 204 4.49 15.64 19.16
CA ALA A 204 5.48 16.69 19.39
C ALA A 204 6.03 17.29 18.08
N GLN A 205 5.87 16.60 16.95
CA GLN A 205 6.35 17.10 15.65
C GLN A 205 5.48 18.24 15.14
N PRO A 206 6.07 19.29 14.56
CA PRO A 206 5.31 20.41 13.99
C PRO A 206 4.38 19.98 12.83
N THR A 207 4.72 18.89 12.16
CA THR A 207 3.96 18.30 11.03
C THR A 207 2.89 17.32 11.48
N ALA A 208 2.66 17.17 12.80
CA ALA A 208 1.59 16.31 13.30
C ALA A 208 0.22 16.90 12.95
N GLU A 209 -0.62 16.08 12.34
CA GLU A 209 -1.95 16.43 11.90
C GLU A 209 -3.02 15.94 12.89
N GLU A 210 -4.29 16.34 12.68
CA GLU A 210 -5.41 15.95 13.53
C GLU A 210 -5.51 14.43 13.71
N ARG A 211 -5.28 13.64 12.64
CA ARG A 211 -5.30 12.16 12.72
C ARG A 211 -4.31 11.60 13.76
N HIS A 212 -3.15 12.23 13.93
CA HIS A 212 -2.16 11.85 14.94
C HIS A 212 -2.64 12.19 16.37
N VAL A 213 -3.33 13.32 16.52
CA VAL A 213 -3.96 13.71 17.80
C VAL A 213 -5.09 12.75 18.16
N ARG A 214 -5.91 12.34 17.18
CA ARG A 214 -6.95 11.33 17.36
C ARG A 214 -6.35 9.99 17.81
N ALA A 215 -5.27 9.54 17.16
CA ALA A 215 -4.54 8.34 17.54
C ALA A 215 -3.96 8.43 18.96
N ARG A 216 -3.47 9.60 19.37
CA ARG A 216 -3.03 9.81 20.77
C ARG A 216 -4.15 9.57 21.77
N VAL A 217 -5.36 10.07 21.50
CA VAL A 217 -6.52 9.82 22.37
C VAL A 217 -6.78 8.34 22.50
N LEU A 218 -6.74 7.60 21.38
CA LEU A 218 -6.93 6.14 21.37
C LEU A 218 -5.83 5.42 22.16
N VAL A 219 -4.56 5.74 21.92
CA VAL A 219 -3.43 5.12 22.64
C VAL A 219 -3.54 5.38 24.13
N LEU A 220 -3.78 6.62 24.56
CA LEU A 220 -3.94 6.95 25.98
C LEU A 220 -5.13 6.21 26.61
N ALA A 221 -6.25 6.09 25.89
CA ALA A 221 -7.41 5.39 26.39
C ALA A 221 -7.16 3.86 26.50
N LEU A 222 -6.52 3.26 25.49
CA LEU A 222 -6.19 1.81 25.47
C LEU A 222 -5.17 1.44 26.54
N THR A 223 -4.29 2.37 26.92
CA THR A 223 -3.26 2.20 27.95
C THR A 223 -3.70 2.68 29.35
N GLY A 224 -5.00 2.89 29.57
CA GLY A 224 -5.56 3.24 30.88
C GLY A 224 -5.43 4.71 31.29
N LYS A 225 -4.94 5.59 30.40
CA LYS A 225 -4.74 7.03 30.63
C LYS A 225 -5.95 7.88 30.18
N GLY A 226 -7.16 7.40 30.41
CA GLY A 226 -8.40 8.09 30.00
C GLY A 226 -8.51 9.55 30.46
N PRO A 227 -8.17 9.92 31.72
CA PRO A 227 -8.16 11.31 32.15
C PRO A 227 -7.19 12.20 31.36
N GLU A 228 -6.02 11.69 30.99
CA GLU A 228 -5.06 12.40 30.14
C GLU A 228 -5.56 12.54 28.70
N ALA A 229 -6.22 11.52 28.16
CA ALA A 229 -6.85 11.56 26.86
C ALA A 229 -7.87 12.70 26.75
N ARG A 230 -8.71 12.92 27.80
CA ARG A 230 -9.67 14.03 27.85
C ARG A 230 -9.01 15.42 27.81
N LYS A 231 -7.84 15.58 28.41
CA LYS A 231 -7.07 16.85 28.36
C LYS A 231 -6.50 17.14 26.96
N THR A 232 -6.50 16.17 26.05
CA THR A 232 -6.00 16.36 24.68
C THR A 232 -6.99 17.16 23.81
N ALA A 233 -8.25 17.35 24.23
CA ALA A 233 -9.30 18.08 23.50
C ALA A 233 -8.93 19.52 23.08
N HIS A 234 -7.91 20.13 23.70
CA HIS A 234 -7.51 21.50 23.42
C HIS A 234 -6.57 21.68 22.21
N ARG A 235 -6.25 20.61 21.47
CA ARG A 235 -5.35 20.65 20.30
C ARG A 235 -6.05 20.34 18.98
N GLY A 236 -7.22 20.95 18.72
CA GLY A 236 -7.93 20.81 17.46
C GLY A 236 -9.08 19.80 17.45
N LEU A 237 -9.25 19.01 18.53
CA LEU A 237 -10.39 18.09 18.68
C LEU A 237 -11.45 18.68 19.59
N GLY A 238 -12.72 18.61 19.17
CA GLY A 238 -13.87 18.93 20.03
C GLY A 238 -14.04 17.89 21.15
N GLN A 239 -14.67 18.32 22.28
CA GLN A 239 -14.95 17.40 23.41
C GLN A 239 -15.76 16.17 22.97
N GLY A 240 -16.74 16.36 22.07
CA GLY A 240 -17.55 15.27 21.52
C GLY A 240 -16.75 14.23 20.73
N ASP A 241 -15.73 14.67 19.98
CA ASP A 241 -14.82 13.76 19.26
C ASP A 241 -13.98 12.93 20.20
N VAL A 242 -13.49 13.55 21.29
CA VAL A 242 -12.72 12.84 22.32
C VAL A 242 -13.59 11.80 23.02
N ASP A 243 -14.83 12.15 23.40
CA ASP A 243 -15.74 11.21 24.04
C ASP A 243 -16.11 10.04 23.11
N LYS A 244 -16.29 10.29 21.81
CA LYS A 244 -16.48 9.25 20.80
C LYS A 244 -15.26 8.32 20.72
N LEU A 245 -14.04 8.87 20.65
CA LEU A 245 -12.80 8.09 20.62
C LEU A 245 -12.60 7.25 21.89
N LEU A 246 -12.93 7.81 23.06
CA LEU A 246 -12.90 7.07 24.33
C LEU A 246 -13.90 5.90 24.36
N SER A 247 -15.08 6.09 23.77
CA SER A 247 -16.06 5.02 23.59
C SER A 247 -15.53 3.93 22.66
N GLN A 248 -14.97 4.31 21.52
CA GLN A 248 -14.35 3.41 20.56
C GLN A 248 -13.18 2.63 21.18
N ALA A 249 -12.32 3.29 21.96
CA ALA A 249 -11.23 2.62 22.66
C ALA A 249 -11.74 1.57 23.65
N ARG A 250 -12.87 1.83 24.36
CA ARG A 250 -13.51 0.83 25.22
C ARG A 250 -14.01 -0.38 24.42
N THR A 251 -14.67 -0.14 23.29
CA THR A 251 -15.11 -1.21 22.38
C THR A 251 -13.92 -2.06 21.93
N ILE A 252 -12.81 -1.44 21.50
CA ILE A 252 -11.59 -2.14 21.11
C ILE A 252 -11.03 -2.96 22.29
N ALA A 253 -10.93 -2.37 23.48
CA ALA A 253 -10.37 -3.03 24.66
C ALA A 253 -11.20 -4.25 25.10
N THR A 254 -12.54 -4.18 24.97
CA THR A 254 -13.49 -5.23 25.35
C THR A 254 -13.77 -6.22 24.23
N SER A 255 -13.32 -5.98 23.01
CA SER A 255 -13.38 -6.96 21.91
C SER A 255 -12.67 -8.26 22.30
N GLY A 256 -13.21 -9.40 21.90
CA GLY A 256 -12.83 -10.71 22.41
C GLY A 256 -11.34 -11.06 22.17
N ASP A 257 -11.03 -11.55 20.99
CA ASP A 257 -9.68 -11.98 20.64
C ASP A 257 -8.86 -10.87 19.92
N ALA A 258 -7.62 -11.17 19.59
CA ALA A 258 -6.72 -10.24 18.89
C ALA A 258 -7.29 -9.80 17.53
N ARG A 259 -7.94 -10.71 16.79
CA ARG A 259 -8.55 -10.41 15.49
C ARG A 259 -9.73 -9.45 15.65
N ALA A 260 -10.60 -9.67 16.65
CA ALA A 260 -11.70 -8.75 16.93
C ALA A 260 -11.20 -7.35 17.32
N LYS A 261 -10.12 -7.27 18.11
CA LYS A 261 -9.48 -5.99 18.47
C LYS A 261 -8.89 -5.28 17.25
N GLY A 262 -8.19 -6.02 16.39
CA GLY A 262 -7.64 -5.48 15.14
C GLY A 262 -8.73 -4.95 14.22
N ALA A 263 -9.79 -5.71 14.01
CA ALA A 263 -10.94 -5.30 13.20
C ALA A 263 -11.65 -4.06 13.78
N ALA A 264 -11.85 -4.02 15.11
CA ALA A 264 -12.44 -2.88 15.79
C ALA A 264 -11.57 -1.60 15.67
N LEU A 265 -10.24 -1.74 15.74
CA LEU A 265 -9.33 -0.63 15.47
C LEU A 265 -9.45 -0.15 14.00
N GLY A 266 -9.48 -1.07 13.05
CA GLY A 266 -9.66 -0.76 11.64
C GLY A 266 -10.90 0.07 11.35
N ALA A 267 -12.03 -0.25 11.99
CA ALA A 267 -13.29 0.49 11.85
C ALA A 267 -13.21 1.95 12.37
N VAL A 268 -12.18 2.29 13.13
CA VAL A 268 -11.95 3.64 13.67
C VAL A 268 -10.95 4.43 12.82
N MET A 269 -10.01 3.74 12.17
CA MET A 269 -8.86 4.33 11.49
C MET A 269 -8.98 4.40 9.96
N ILE A 270 -9.86 3.60 9.35
CA ILE A 270 -10.18 3.56 7.93
C ILE A 270 -11.45 4.37 7.67
#